data_b766ca5969d425211db49cac7988ea3a
#
_entry.id   b766ca5969d425211db49cac7988ea3a
#
_cell.length_a   1.000
_cell.length_b   1.000
_cell.length_c   1.000
_cell.angle_alpha   90.00
_cell.angle_beta   90.00
_cell.angle_gamma   90.00
#
_symmetry.space_group_name_H-M   'P 1'
#
loop_
_entity.id
_entity.type
_entity.pdbx_description
1 polymer ?
#
loop_
_entity_poly.entity_id
_entity_poly.type
_entity_poly.pdbx_seq_one_letter_code
_entity_poly.pdbx_strand_id
1 'polypeptide(L)'
;LRVGDAVALRFDEVINGEIDIEEQKTGKRKSLTLPAPVMQMIARRRAEFPHDVHVFRSQRNRSMNKQAPVRREEVSKQIAEAAKAIGIHGTVSAHSFRKAGGNAIYKRSANNIALAMTVLNHSNITDTRRYLDIDKQAVSRVINEMDL
;
A
#
# COMPACT_ATOMS: atom_id res chain seq x y z
N LEU A 1 -3.12 -0.03 0.76
CA LEU A 1 -3.88 -0.74 -0.29
C LEU A 1 -3.03 -1.84 -0.93
N ARG A 2 -3.68 -2.84 -1.55
CA ARG A 2 -3.03 -3.72 -2.54
C ARG A 2 -2.82 -2.95 -3.84
N VAL A 3 -1.84 -3.37 -4.66
CA VAL A 3 -1.54 -2.66 -5.91
C VAL A 3 -2.75 -2.60 -6.84
N GLY A 4 -3.56 -3.67 -6.92
CA GLY A 4 -4.78 -3.69 -7.72
C GLY A 4 -5.76 -2.59 -7.31
N ASP A 5 -6.02 -2.49 -6.00
CA ASP A 5 -6.93 -1.49 -5.45
C ASP A 5 -6.36 -0.07 -5.60
N ALA A 6 -5.04 0.09 -5.39
CA ALA A 6 -4.39 1.39 -5.54
C ALA A 6 -4.46 1.93 -6.98
N VAL A 7 -4.17 1.09 -7.98
CA VAL A 7 -4.20 1.55 -9.40
C VAL A 7 -5.62 1.79 -9.88
N ALA A 8 -6.61 1.08 -9.35
CA ALA A 8 -8.02 1.25 -9.70
C ALA A 8 -8.65 2.48 -9.06
N LEU A 9 -8.01 3.09 -8.05
CA LEU A 9 -8.56 4.23 -7.31
C LEU A 9 -8.97 5.37 -8.26
N ARG A 10 -10.21 5.81 -8.12
CA ARG A 10 -10.79 6.91 -8.88
C ARG A 10 -10.69 8.21 -8.09
N PHE A 11 -10.69 9.32 -8.79
CA PHE A 11 -10.68 10.63 -8.14
C PHE A 11 -11.95 10.93 -7.36
N ASP A 12 -13.10 10.41 -7.79
CA ASP A 12 -14.39 10.59 -7.13
C ASP A 12 -14.57 9.71 -5.88
N GLU A 13 -13.70 8.71 -5.67
CA GLU A 13 -13.62 7.92 -4.44
C GLU A 13 -12.81 8.59 -3.32
N VAL A 14 -12.12 9.70 -3.62
CA VAL A 14 -11.33 10.46 -2.64
C VAL A 14 -12.17 11.65 -2.15
N ILE A 15 -12.79 11.50 -0.99
CA ILE A 15 -13.72 12.48 -0.42
C ILE A 15 -13.18 12.97 0.92
N ASN A 16 -12.96 14.28 1.06
CA ASN A 16 -12.51 14.92 2.32
C ASN A 16 -11.26 14.26 2.95
N GLY A 17 -10.34 13.76 2.13
CA GLY A 17 -9.14 13.10 2.62
C GLY A 17 -9.33 11.64 3.02
N GLU A 18 -10.46 11.08 2.72
CA GLU A 18 -10.78 9.67 2.97
C GLU A 18 -11.07 8.93 1.67
N ILE A 19 -10.82 7.64 1.69
CA ILE A 19 -11.26 6.70 0.66
C ILE A 19 -12.07 5.58 1.29
N ASP A 20 -13.17 5.19 0.65
CA ASP A 20 -13.95 4.01 1.02
C ASP A 20 -14.09 3.13 -0.22
N ILE A 21 -13.37 2.03 -0.25
CA ILE A 21 -13.28 1.15 -1.40
C ILE A 21 -13.63 -0.30 -1.03
N GLU A 22 -14.10 -1.04 -2.02
CA GLU A 22 -14.20 -2.49 -1.94
C GLU A 22 -12.94 -3.13 -2.53
N GLU A 23 -12.22 -3.92 -1.73
CA GLU A 23 -10.99 -4.59 -2.17
C GLU A 23 -11.30 -5.66 -3.23
N GLN A 24 -10.72 -5.54 -4.41
CA GLN A 24 -10.96 -6.45 -5.55
C GLN A 24 -10.68 -7.93 -5.23
N LYS A 25 -9.68 -8.20 -4.37
CA LYS A 25 -9.30 -9.58 -4.04
C LYS A 25 -10.23 -10.24 -3.04
N THR A 26 -10.81 -9.49 -2.11
CA THR A 26 -11.49 -10.05 -0.93
C THR A 26 -12.96 -9.65 -0.83
N GLY A 27 -13.42 -8.69 -1.63
CA GLY A 27 -14.75 -8.10 -1.53
C GLY A 27 -15.00 -7.33 -0.22
N LYS A 28 -13.96 -7.11 0.60
CA LYS A 28 -14.11 -6.41 1.88
C LYS A 28 -14.06 -4.91 1.67
N ARG A 29 -14.97 -4.20 2.33
CA ARG A 29 -14.89 -2.74 2.41
C ARG A 29 -13.70 -2.31 3.25
N LYS A 30 -13.10 -1.21 2.84
CA LYS A 30 -11.98 -0.59 3.53
C LYS A 30 -12.10 0.92 3.45
N SER A 31 -12.21 1.55 4.61
CA SER A 31 -12.10 2.99 4.76
C SER A 31 -10.70 3.35 5.25
N LEU A 32 -10.09 4.39 4.69
CA LEU A 32 -8.76 4.88 5.06
C LEU A 32 -8.73 6.40 4.98
N THR A 33 -8.19 7.03 6.02
CA THR A 33 -7.78 8.42 5.96
C THR A 33 -6.43 8.54 5.26
N LEU A 34 -6.33 9.42 4.29
CA LEU A 34 -5.11 9.65 3.51
C LEU A 34 -4.24 10.71 4.19
N PRO A 35 -2.93 10.46 4.34
CA PRO A 35 -2.00 11.46 4.85
C PRO A 35 -1.93 12.69 3.95
N ALA A 36 -1.70 13.87 4.53
CA ALA A 36 -1.63 15.14 3.81
C ALA A 36 -0.71 15.12 2.57
N PRO A 37 0.50 14.53 2.60
CA PRO A 37 1.35 14.43 1.40
C PRO A 37 0.70 13.63 0.26
N VAL A 38 -0.07 12.58 0.58
CA VAL A 38 -0.79 11.78 -0.43
C VAL A 38 -1.92 12.60 -1.03
N MET A 39 -2.65 13.35 -0.22
CA MET A 39 -3.71 14.25 -0.69
C MET A 39 -3.17 15.34 -1.60
N GLN A 40 -2.03 15.96 -1.25
CA GLN A 40 -1.36 16.95 -2.10
C GLN A 40 -0.95 16.34 -3.46
N MET A 41 -0.42 15.12 -3.47
CA MET A 41 -0.07 14.41 -4.70
C MET A 41 -1.32 14.16 -5.57
N ILE A 42 -2.43 13.72 -4.97
CA ILE A 42 -3.68 13.47 -5.69
C ILE A 42 -4.25 14.77 -6.26
N ALA A 43 -4.26 15.85 -5.47
CA ALA A 43 -4.73 17.17 -5.89
C ALA A 43 -3.87 17.72 -7.06
N ARG A 44 -2.54 17.61 -6.98
CA ARG A 44 -1.63 17.98 -8.06
C ARG A 44 -1.92 17.19 -9.34
N ARG A 45 -2.13 15.88 -9.23
CA ARG A 45 -2.49 15.06 -10.40
C ARG A 45 -3.85 15.42 -10.98
N ARG A 46 -4.83 15.75 -10.14
CA ARG A 46 -6.15 16.22 -10.62
C ARG A 46 -6.01 17.53 -11.39
N ALA A 47 -5.19 18.47 -10.90
CA ALA A 47 -4.95 19.73 -11.58
C ALA A 47 -4.24 19.55 -12.94
N GLU A 48 -3.26 18.64 -13.00
CA GLU A 48 -2.51 18.31 -14.21
C GLU A 48 -3.37 17.53 -15.25
N PHE A 49 -4.26 16.66 -14.76
CA PHE A 49 -5.08 15.77 -15.60
C PHE A 49 -6.57 15.85 -15.21
N PRO A 50 -7.27 16.97 -15.47
CA PRO A 50 -8.62 17.20 -14.98
C PRO A 50 -9.68 16.25 -15.54
N HIS A 51 -9.41 15.63 -16.69
CA HIS A 51 -10.33 14.70 -17.37
C HIS A 51 -10.04 13.22 -17.07
N ASP A 52 -9.01 12.90 -16.30
CA ASP A 52 -8.73 11.52 -15.92
C ASP A 52 -9.75 11.04 -14.87
N VAL A 53 -10.28 9.84 -15.06
CA VAL A 53 -11.17 9.18 -14.09
C VAL A 53 -10.35 8.56 -12.95
N HIS A 54 -9.24 7.90 -13.27
CA HIS A 54 -8.39 7.22 -12.31
C HIS A 54 -7.22 8.09 -11.86
N VAL A 55 -6.87 8.00 -10.58
CA VAL A 55 -5.68 8.68 -10.03
C VAL A 55 -4.41 8.23 -10.75
N PHE A 56 -4.33 6.96 -11.14
CA PHE A 56 -3.19 6.39 -11.85
C PHE A 56 -3.56 5.92 -13.26
N ARG A 57 -3.59 6.86 -14.19
CA ARG A 57 -3.76 6.57 -15.62
C ARG A 57 -2.41 6.69 -16.32
N SER A 58 -2.04 5.71 -17.17
CA SER A 58 -0.77 5.74 -17.89
C SER A 58 -0.78 6.74 -19.05
N GLN A 59 0.42 7.22 -19.46
CA GLN A 59 0.56 8.04 -20.67
C GLN A 59 0.05 7.33 -21.91
N ARG A 60 0.32 6.02 -22.03
CA ARG A 60 -0.20 5.20 -23.12
C ARG A 60 -1.72 5.23 -23.19
N ASN A 61 -2.40 5.07 -22.03
CA ASN A 61 -3.86 5.11 -21.99
C ASN A 61 -4.41 6.50 -22.33
N ARG A 62 -3.70 7.59 -21.97
CA ARG A 62 -4.05 8.96 -22.37
C ARG A 62 -3.93 9.14 -23.87
N SER A 63 -2.81 8.74 -24.47
CA SER A 63 -2.59 8.87 -25.93
C SER A 63 -3.60 8.07 -26.76
N MET A 64 -4.11 6.97 -26.21
CA MET A 64 -5.15 6.14 -26.83
C MET A 64 -6.58 6.56 -26.43
N ASN A 65 -6.74 7.66 -25.69
CA ASN A 65 -8.00 8.14 -25.13
C ASN A 65 -8.78 7.08 -24.29
N LYS A 66 -8.06 6.16 -23.63
CA LYS A 66 -8.65 5.10 -22.80
C LYS A 66 -8.74 5.55 -21.35
N GLN A 67 -9.94 5.60 -20.80
CA GLN A 67 -10.18 5.89 -19.38
C GLN A 67 -9.94 4.65 -18.48
N ALA A 68 -8.79 4.01 -18.67
CA ALA A 68 -8.40 2.84 -17.91
C ALA A 68 -7.20 3.17 -17.00
N PRO A 69 -7.09 2.55 -15.81
CA PRO A 69 -5.94 2.73 -14.94
C PRO A 69 -4.66 2.16 -15.56
N VAL A 70 -3.52 2.50 -14.98
CA VAL A 70 -2.25 1.83 -15.27
C VAL A 70 -2.34 0.35 -14.88
N ARG A 71 -1.68 -0.52 -15.64
CA ARG A 71 -1.66 -1.97 -15.33
C ARG A 71 -0.76 -2.25 -14.14
N ARG A 72 -1.14 -3.23 -13.32
CA ARG A 72 -0.36 -3.68 -12.14
C ARG A 72 1.06 -4.09 -12.51
N GLU A 73 1.20 -4.77 -13.63
CA GLU A 73 2.48 -5.26 -14.18
C GLU A 73 3.41 -4.09 -14.49
N GLU A 74 2.86 -3.02 -15.08
CA GLU A 74 3.62 -1.79 -15.39
C GLU A 74 4.12 -1.11 -14.11
N VAL A 75 3.27 -0.99 -13.09
CA VAL A 75 3.69 -0.45 -11.78
C VAL A 75 4.79 -1.31 -11.15
N SER A 76 4.65 -2.64 -11.19
CA SER A 76 5.65 -3.55 -10.64
C SER A 76 6.99 -3.45 -11.38
N LYS A 77 6.94 -3.29 -12.71
CA LYS A 77 8.14 -3.08 -13.55
C LYS A 77 8.84 -1.78 -13.18
N GLN A 78 8.10 -0.67 -13.13
CA GLN A 78 8.67 0.64 -12.77
C GLN A 78 9.28 0.65 -11.36
N ILE A 79 8.65 -0.02 -10.39
CA ILE A 79 9.19 -0.19 -9.04
C ILE A 79 10.52 -0.97 -9.08
N ALA A 80 10.57 -2.07 -9.82
CA ALA A 80 11.78 -2.88 -9.92
C ALA A 80 12.93 -2.11 -10.60
N GLU A 81 12.63 -1.36 -11.65
CA GLU A 81 13.60 -0.50 -12.36
C GLU A 81 14.13 0.62 -11.44
N ALA A 82 13.23 1.29 -10.70
CA ALA A 82 13.63 2.33 -9.75
C ALA A 82 14.49 1.76 -8.61
N ALA A 83 14.13 0.61 -8.07
CA ALA A 83 14.92 -0.06 -7.03
C ALA A 83 16.34 -0.39 -7.53
N LYS A 84 16.45 -0.92 -8.75
CA LYS A 84 17.74 -1.21 -9.39
C LYS A 84 18.57 0.07 -9.60
N ALA A 85 17.94 1.15 -10.04
CA ALA A 85 18.61 2.44 -10.30
C ALA A 85 19.24 3.05 -9.04
N ILE A 86 18.67 2.79 -7.86
CA ILE A 86 19.19 3.26 -6.56
C ILE A 86 20.01 2.19 -5.81
N GLY A 87 20.41 1.13 -6.49
CA GLY A 87 21.30 0.10 -5.94
C GLY A 87 20.64 -0.88 -4.96
N ILE A 88 19.32 -0.97 -4.92
CA ILE A 88 18.64 -2.00 -4.13
C ILE A 88 18.69 -3.32 -4.89
N HIS A 89 19.40 -4.30 -4.31
CA HIS A 89 19.52 -5.65 -4.86
C HIS A 89 18.37 -6.54 -4.38
N GLY A 90 17.94 -7.48 -5.25
CA GLY A 90 16.86 -8.42 -4.98
C GLY A 90 15.53 -8.04 -5.64
N THR A 91 14.51 -8.86 -5.40
CA THR A 91 13.18 -8.65 -6.00
C THR A 91 12.38 -7.64 -5.20
N VAL A 92 12.23 -6.44 -5.75
CA VAL A 92 11.36 -5.39 -5.19
C VAL A 92 10.10 -5.26 -6.05
N SER A 93 8.95 -5.23 -5.40
CA SER A 93 7.65 -5.17 -6.05
C SER A 93 6.69 -4.27 -5.24
N ALA A 94 5.52 -3.99 -5.80
CA ALA A 94 4.46 -3.28 -5.06
C ALA A 94 4.09 -3.98 -3.74
N HIS A 95 4.23 -5.31 -3.67
CA HIS A 95 4.02 -6.07 -2.44
C HIS A 95 5.06 -5.77 -1.36
N SER A 96 6.32 -5.51 -1.76
CA SER A 96 7.39 -5.12 -0.85
C SER A 96 7.07 -3.79 -0.15
N PHE A 97 6.50 -2.81 -0.86
CA PHE A 97 6.05 -1.55 -0.26
C PHE A 97 4.90 -1.77 0.73
N ARG A 98 3.95 -2.64 0.40
CA ARG A 98 2.86 -2.97 1.32
C ARG A 98 3.40 -3.64 2.59
N LYS A 99 4.36 -4.56 2.46
CA LYS A 99 5.04 -5.20 3.58
C LYS A 99 5.78 -4.16 4.44
N ALA A 100 6.55 -3.28 3.81
CA ALA A 100 7.27 -2.20 4.50
C ALA A 100 6.32 -1.26 5.25
N GLY A 101 5.19 -0.88 4.64
CA GLY A 101 4.15 -0.07 5.29
C GLY A 101 3.54 -0.75 6.51
N GLY A 102 3.20 -2.04 6.40
CA GLY A 102 2.71 -2.83 7.52
C GLY A 102 3.71 -2.89 8.69
N ASN A 103 4.98 -3.14 8.38
CA ASN A 103 6.07 -3.15 9.37
C ASN A 103 6.26 -1.77 10.03
N ALA A 104 6.20 -0.68 9.26
CA ALA A 104 6.34 0.67 9.79
C ALA A 104 5.21 1.00 10.78
N ILE A 105 3.97 0.61 10.47
CA ILE A 105 2.82 0.79 11.36
C ILE A 105 2.99 -0.05 12.63
N TYR A 106 3.33 -1.32 12.48
CA TYR A 106 3.57 -2.22 13.60
C TYR A 106 4.60 -1.63 14.58
N LYS A 107 5.78 -1.24 14.08
CA LYS A 107 6.85 -0.65 14.90
C LYS A 107 6.44 0.67 15.57
N ARG A 108 5.75 1.56 14.84
CA ARG A 108 5.30 2.86 15.36
C ARG A 108 4.14 2.77 16.35
N SER A 109 3.41 1.67 16.36
CA SER A 109 2.30 1.41 17.27
C SER A 109 2.70 0.59 18.49
N ALA A 110 3.94 0.68 18.94
CA ALA A 110 4.48 -0.14 20.03
C ALA A 110 4.23 -1.65 19.82
N ASN A 111 4.46 -2.12 18.62
CA ASN A 111 4.28 -3.51 18.20
C ASN A 111 2.82 -4.02 18.28
N ASN A 112 1.85 -3.13 18.09
CA ASN A 112 0.44 -3.50 18.10
C ASN A 112 0.06 -4.21 16.79
N ILE A 113 -0.05 -5.54 16.87
CA ILE A 113 -0.39 -6.38 15.71
C ILE A 113 -1.84 -6.15 15.24
N ALA A 114 -2.76 -5.82 16.15
CA ALA A 114 -4.15 -5.56 15.78
C ALA A 114 -4.29 -4.33 14.89
N LEU A 115 -3.54 -3.25 15.17
CA LEU A 115 -3.47 -2.08 14.30
C LEU A 115 -2.88 -2.43 12.92
N ALA A 116 -1.81 -3.22 12.87
CA ALA A 116 -1.24 -3.68 11.61
C ALA A 116 -2.25 -4.52 10.81
N MET A 117 -3.00 -5.43 11.46
CA MET A 117 -4.06 -6.21 10.85
C MET A 117 -5.15 -5.31 10.25
N THR A 118 -5.61 -4.32 11.00
CA THR A 118 -6.64 -3.35 10.55
C THR A 118 -6.17 -2.60 9.31
N VAL A 119 -4.97 -2.03 9.33
CA VAL A 119 -4.44 -1.26 8.19
C VAL A 119 -4.18 -2.15 6.97
N LEU A 120 -3.75 -3.39 7.18
CA LEU A 120 -3.57 -4.36 6.10
C LEU A 120 -4.89 -5.01 5.65
N ASN A 121 -5.99 -4.81 6.37
CA ASN A 121 -7.28 -5.46 6.15
C ASN A 121 -7.15 -6.99 6.11
N HIS A 122 -6.38 -7.54 7.07
CA HIS A 122 -6.23 -8.98 7.24
C HIS A 122 -7.22 -9.49 8.29
N SER A 123 -7.95 -10.56 7.97
CA SER A 123 -8.85 -11.24 8.90
C SER A 123 -8.15 -12.29 9.76
N ASN A 124 -6.95 -12.69 9.36
CA ASN A 124 -6.18 -13.71 10.07
C ASN A 124 -4.84 -13.16 10.54
N ILE A 125 -4.53 -13.39 11.81
CA ILE A 125 -3.26 -12.98 12.43
C ILE A 125 -2.05 -13.66 11.75
N THR A 126 -2.21 -14.89 11.27
CA THR A 126 -1.16 -15.65 10.58
C THR A 126 -0.71 -14.93 9.29
N ASP A 127 -1.66 -14.36 8.54
CA ASP A 127 -1.34 -13.58 7.35
C ASP A 127 -0.56 -12.32 7.70
N THR A 128 -0.92 -11.65 8.79
CA THR A 128 -0.22 -10.46 9.27
C THR A 128 1.19 -10.81 9.74
N ARG A 129 1.37 -11.89 10.49
CA ARG A 129 2.69 -12.34 10.97
C ARG A 129 3.67 -12.62 9.83
N ARG A 130 3.20 -13.10 8.67
CA ARG A 130 4.05 -13.28 7.46
C ARG A 130 4.54 -11.96 6.87
N TYR A 131 3.80 -10.87 7.10
CA TYR A 131 4.15 -9.53 6.65
C TYR A 131 5.06 -8.78 7.60
N LEU A 132 4.96 -9.10 8.89
CA LEU A 132 5.72 -8.41 9.92
C LEU A 132 7.06 -9.12 10.15
N ASP A 133 8.12 -8.33 10.18
CA ASP A 133 9.41 -8.79 10.69
C ASP A 133 9.32 -8.83 12.22
N ILE A 134 8.61 -9.83 12.74
CA ILE A 134 8.57 -10.07 14.18
C ILE A 134 9.93 -10.63 14.56
N ASP A 135 10.65 -9.85 15.33
CA ASP A 135 11.99 -10.20 15.81
C ASP A 135 11.92 -11.46 16.67
N LYS A 136 12.39 -12.59 16.10
CA LYS A 136 12.47 -13.87 16.82
C LYS A 136 13.39 -13.76 18.06
N GLN A 137 14.38 -12.85 18.02
CA GLN A 137 15.26 -12.60 19.15
C GLN A 137 14.54 -11.87 20.29
N ALA A 138 13.48 -11.07 19.99
CA ALA A 138 12.67 -10.47 21.04
C ALA A 138 11.91 -11.51 21.85
N VAL A 139 11.42 -12.57 21.22
CA VAL A 139 10.78 -13.70 21.93
C VAL A 139 11.78 -14.40 22.85
N SER A 140 12.97 -14.67 22.35
CA SER A 140 14.04 -15.29 23.16
C SER A 140 14.49 -14.38 24.32
N ARG A 141 14.56 -13.06 24.11
CA ARG A 141 14.87 -12.12 25.18
C ARG A 141 13.83 -12.15 26.29
N VAL A 142 12.55 -12.05 25.92
CA VAL A 142 11.44 -12.10 26.90
C VAL A 142 11.47 -13.41 27.70
N ILE A 143 11.69 -14.55 27.03
CA ILE A 143 11.80 -15.85 27.72
C ILE A 143 12.97 -15.87 28.70
N ASN A 144 14.13 -15.32 28.32
CA ASN A 144 15.32 -15.28 29.14
C ASN A 144 15.22 -14.25 30.32
N GLU A 145 14.35 -13.25 30.20
CA GLU A 145 14.05 -12.25 31.23
C GLU A 145 12.93 -12.69 32.16
N MET A 146 12.25 -13.79 31.88
CA MET A 146 11.31 -14.44 32.80
C MET A 146 12.14 -15.25 33.81
N ASP A 147 12.33 -14.70 35.02
CA ASP A 147 12.82 -15.45 36.16
C ASP A 147 11.79 -16.56 36.51
N LEU A 148 12.04 -17.77 36.05
CA LEU A 148 11.30 -18.99 36.38
C LEU A 148 12.05 -19.75 37.47
#